data_3a7db04ca823eee10b1868c3f7ec0ba7
#
_entry.id   3a7db04ca823eee10b1868c3f7ec0ba7
#
_cell.length_a   1.000
_cell.length_b   1.000
_cell.length_c   1.000
_cell.angle_alpha   90.00
_cell.angle_beta   90.00
_cell.angle_gamma   90.00
#
_symmetry.space_group_name_H-M   'P 1'
#
loop_
_entity.id
_entity.type
_entity.pdbx_description
1 polymer ?
#
loop_
_entity_poly.entity_id
_entity_poly.type
_entity_poly.pdbx_seq_one_letter_code
_entity_poly.pdbx_strand_id
1 'polypeptide(L)'
;IQEAQASNTQSSSKTYSYFEDELTKQVINDLMNIKGYTKTQAQNLLYSGGLKIMTTQDPDIQNIVDEEYSDPSNYPDYVQYALDYALTVKQPDGQEVNYSKEMMKLYFQNEDPSFDLLFDSQDEGQTYVDRYKANILADGSTVVAERVSFAPQPQSAMTIIDQHTGYVKAIIGGRGTKTASLTLNRATDSTRQPGSTFKIVSTYAAALNEKGMTLATTYEDQPITYDNGAPVNNASGSFNGTTTIRTAIRNSVNTVAVQCFEDVTPELGLKYLDNFGFTTLAHGTEADTDANGNVYTDANLPTALGGLTYGVKNVELCAAYAAIANGGNYIKPVYYTKILDHNGNVLIENNSVGRSVIKETTAYLLTSALEDVVQNGTGTACQLDNMAVAGKTGTTDAYNDLWFVGYTPYYTCAVWSGYDGNQKIPEGDARNFHKTLWRKVMNRIHQGMEYKDFEVPDGIEQISICADTGLLPRVGCPVTEEYFDVGTMPTEYCDQHFYEYDESQDEDMEISDENATPTPDPENPDGTDNADGSGGDGTGGDGT
;
A
#
# COMPACT_ATOMS: atom_id res chain seq x y z
N ILE A 1 -19.20 -8.03 -39.59
CA ILE A 1 -18.44 -9.18 -39.03
C ILE A 1 -18.10 -10.13 -40.17
N GLN A 2 -17.36 -9.69 -41.17
CA GLN A 2 -16.96 -10.57 -42.29
C GLN A 2 -15.75 -10.01 -43.05
N GLU A 3 -14.78 -9.38 -42.41
CA GLU A 3 -13.55 -8.90 -43.08
C GLU A 3 -12.31 -8.93 -42.20
N ALA A 4 -12.13 -9.99 -41.43
CA ALA A 4 -10.86 -10.23 -40.72
C ALA A 4 -10.35 -11.68 -40.93
N GLN A 5 -10.55 -12.22 -42.13
CA GLN A 5 -9.95 -13.49 -42.55
C GLN A 5 -9.26 -13.31 -43.88
N ALA A 6 -8.16 -12.62 -43.93
CA ALA A 6 -7.17 -12.79 -44.99
C ALA A 6 -5.93 -11.98 -44.68
N SER A 7 -5.02 -12.56 -43.94
CA SER A 7 -3.58 -12.57 -44.25
C SER A 7 -2.85 -13.31 -43.15
N ASN A 8 -2.74 -14.61 -43.33
CA ASN A 8 -1.84 -15.46 -42.60
C ASN A 8 -0.41 -15.20 -43.11
N THR A 9 0.16 -14.07 -42.68
CA THR A 9 1.60 -13.84 -42.67
C THR A 9 2.00 -13.85 -41.21
N GLN A 10 2.78 -14.85 -40.82
CA GLN A 10 3.52 -14.89 -39.55
C GLN A 10 4.40 -13.64 -39.40
N SER A 11 3.80 -12.53 -39.01
CA SER A 11 4.49 -11.53 -38.24
C SER A 11 4.39 -12.01 -36.79
N SER A 12 5.50 -12.25 -36.13
CA SER A 12 5.57 -12.40 -34.68
C SER A 12 4.91 -11.15 -34.08
N SER A 13 3.63 -11.24 -33.74
CA SER A 13 2.93 -10.13 -33.09
C SER A 13 3.60 -9.92 -31.74
N LYS A 14 4.30 -8.80 -31.60
CA LYS A 14 4.92 -8.40 -30.34
C LYS A 14 3.84 -8.43 -29.26
N THR A 15 4.07 -9.19 -28.18
CA THR A 15 3.20 -9.16 -27.00
C THR A 15 3.34 -7.80 -26.33
N TYR A 16 2.25 -7.08 -26.13
CA TYR A 16 2.24 -5.83 -25.39
C TYR A 16 2.44 -6.09 -23.90
N SER A 17 3.24 -5.22 -23.24
CA SER A 17 3.40 -5.23 -21.80
C SER A 17 2.10 -4.84 -21.08
N TYR A 18 2.03 -5.04 -19.75
CA TYR A 18 0.91 -4.57 -18.95
C TYR A 18 0.78 -3.04 -19.00
N PHE A 19 1.90 -2.32 -19.10
CA PHE A 19 1.91 -0.88 -19.27
C PHE A 19 1.31 -0.46 -20.62
N GLU A 20 1.72 -1.10 -21.72
CA GLU A 20 1.21 -0.81 -23.07
C GLU A 20 -0.29 -1.12 -23.19
N ASP A 21 -0.76 -2.21 -22.56
CA ASP A 21 -2.19 -2.55 -22.54
C ASP A 21 -3.01 -1.49 -21.80
N GLU A 22 -2.55 -1.03 -20.62
CA GLU A 22 -3.24 0.01 -19.85
C GLU A 22 -3.17 1.38 -20.54
N LEU A 23 -2.01 1.75 -21.06
CA LEU A 23 -1.84 2.97 -21.88
C LEU A 23 -2.82 2.99 -23.04
N THR A 24 -2.98 1.86 -23.74
CA THR A 24 -3.93 1.71 -24.86
C THR A 24 -5.36 2.01 -24.41
N LYS A 25 -5.80 1.45 -23.26
CA LYS A 25 -7.12 1.73 -22.69
C LYS A 25 -7.31 3.21 -22.39
N GLN A 26 -6.32 3.83 -21.72
CA GLN A 26 -6.42 5.25 -21.34
C GLN A 26 -6.44 6.16 -22.57
N VAL A 27 -5.57 5.93 -23.55
CA VAL A 27 -5.56 6.74 -24.78
C VAL A 27 -6.89 6.66 -25.51
N ILE A 28 -7.48 5.47 -25.65
CA ILE A 28 -8.80 5.31 -26.27
C ILE A 28 -9.86 6.08 -25.48
N ASN A 29 -9.88 5.94 -24.15
CA ASN A 29 -10.84 6.64 -23.30
C ASN A 29 -10.70 8.17 -23.39
N ASP A 30 -9.47 8.69 -23.40
CA ASP A 30 -9.22 10.13 -23.49
C ASP A 30 -9.56 10.68 -24.88
N LEU A 31 -9.30 9.93 -25.95
CA LEU A 31 -9.75 10.29 -27.29
C LEU A 31 -11.30 10.36 -27.37
N MET A 32 -11.99 9.47 -26.67
CA MET A 32 -13.45 9.49 -26.59
C MET A 32 -13.95 10.66 -25.73
N ASN A 33 -13.44 10.81 -24.51
CA ASN A 33 -13.97 11.73 -23.51
C ASN A 33 -13.53 13.18 -23.73
N ILE A 34 -12.29 13.41 -24.20
CA ILE A 34 -11.72 14.75 -24.38
C ILE A 34 -11.96 15.25 -25.82
N LYS A 35 -11.87 14.36 -26.81
CA LYS A 35 -11.99 14.74 -28.22
C LYS A 35 -13.33 14.40 -28.85
N GLY A 36 -14.17 13.64 -28.15
CA GLY A 36 -15.50 13.27 -28.63
C GLY A 36 -15.51 12.23 -29.75
N TYR A 37 -14.42 11.46 -29.94
CA TYR A 37 -14.38 10.38 -30.91
C TYR A 37 -15.25 9.20 -30.48
N THR A 38 -15.82 8.51 -31.44
CA THR A 38 -16.40 7.17 -31.16
C THR A 38 -15.29 6.18 -30.84
N LYS A 39 -15.61 5.09 -30.15
CA LYS A 39 -14.63 4.04 -29.82
C LYS A 39 -13.90 3.53 -31.07
N THR A 40 -14.64 3.31 -32.19
CA THR A 40 -14.03 2.87 -33.43
C THR A 40 -13.09 3.91 -34.03
N GLN A 41 -13.44 5.19 -34.00
CA GLN A 41 -12.57 6.27 -34.45
C GLN A 41 -11.28 6.38 -33.58
N ALA A 42 -11.42 6.29 -32.27
CA ALA A 42 -10.29 6.31 -31.33
C ALA A 42 -9.34 5.13 -31.58
N GLN A 43 -9.88 3.92 -31.77
CA GLN A 43 -9.09 2.73 -32.08
C GLN A 43 -8.37 2.86 -33.43
N ASN A 44 -9.07 3.29 -34.49
CA ASN A 44 -8.46 3.50 -35.81
C ASN A 44 -7.35 4.54 -35.74
N LEU A 45 -7.57 5.64 -35.01
CA LEU A 45 -6.57 6.69 -34.84
C LEU A 45 -5.33 6.16 -34.09
N LEU A 46 -5.53 5.39 -33.00
CA LEU A 46 -4.45 4.80 -32.22
C LEU A 46 -3.61 3.82 -33.05
N TYR A 47 -4.25 2.87 -33.74
CA TYR A 47 -3.54 1.79 -34.42
C TYR A 47 -3.05 2.14 -35.84
N SER A 48 -3.69 3.11 -36.51
CA SER A 48 -3.41 3.43 -37.92
C SER A 48 -3.22 4.92 -38.18
N GLY A 49 -3.47 5.79 -37.22
CA GLY A 49 -3.43 7.25 -37.41
C GLY A 49 -2.04 7.88 -37.26
N GLY A 50 -1.00 7.10 -36.99
CA GLY A 50 0.38 7.61 -36.86
C GLY A 50 0.59 8.49 -35.63
N LEU A 51 -0.11 8.21 -34.54
CA LEU A 51 0.08 8.93 -33.27
C LEU A 51 1.48 8.72 -32.71
N LYS A 52 2.03 9.77 -32.08
CA LYS A 52 3.22 9.69 -31.25
C LYS A 52 2.83 9.97 -29.81
N ILE A 53 3.01 8.97 -28.93
CA ILE A 53 2.62 9.04 -27.53
C ILE A 53 3.87 9.12 -26.66
N MET A 54 3.96 10.18 -25.85
CA MET A 54 5.03 10.37 -24.86
C MET A 54 4.61 9.71 -23.55
N THR A 55 5.13 8.52 -23.28
CA THR A 55 4.77 7.73 -22.09
C THR A 55 5.52 8.18 -20.85
N THR A 56 5.01 7.81 -19.67
CA THR A 56 5.65 8.06 -18.37
C THR A 56 6.50 6.88 -17.89
N GLN A 57 6.41 5.73 -18.59
CA GLN A 57 7.17 4.53 -18.27
C GLN A 57 8.67 4.83 -18.23
N ASP A 58 9.33 4.30 -17.23
CA ASP A 58 10.77 4.25 -17.14
C ASP A 58 11.23 2.83 -17.55
N PRO A 59 11.93 2.69 -18.69
CA PRO A 59 12.32 1.38 -19.19
C PRO A 59 13.25 0.60 -18.23
N ASP A 60 14.12 1.31 -17.51
CA ASP A 60 15.07 0.65 -16.59
C ASP A 60 14.33 0.13 -15.35
N ILE A 61 13.43 0.92 -14.79
CA ILE A 61 12.56 0.50 -13.68
C ILE A 61 11.65 -0.65 -14.12
N GLN A 62 11.02 -0.55 -15.31
CA GLN A 62 10.16 -1.62 -15.82
C GLN A 62 10.93 -2.93 -16.03
N ASN A 63 12.15 -2.87 -16.59
CA ASN A 63 12.98 -4.05 -16.78
C ASN A 63 13.33 -4.73 -15.45
N ILE A 64 13.66 -3.95 -14.41
CA ILE A 64 13.91 -4.50 -13.06
C ILE A 64 12.67 -5.26 -12.56
N VAL A 65 11.48 -4.67 -12.70
CA VAL A 65 10.23 -5.31 -12.29
C VAL A 65 9.98 -6.59 -13.09
N ASP A 66 10.14 -6.56 -14.40
CA ASP A 66 9.91 -7.71 -15.29
C ASP A 66 10.87 -8.85 -14.97
N GLU A 67 12.14 -8.58 -14.70
CA GLU A 67 13.14 -9.57 -14.32
C GLU A 67 12.80 -10.23 -12.98
N GLU A 68 12.50 -9.44 -11.94
CA GLU A 68 12.16 -9.98 -10.62
C GLU A 68 10.86 -10.78 -10.65
N TYR A 69 9.87 -10.36 -11.44
CA TYR A 69 8.61 -11.08 -11.58
C TYR A 69 8.71 -12.35 -12.43
N SER A 70 9.70 -12.43 -13.30
CA SER A 70 9.98 -13.61 -14.12
C SER A 70 10.85 -14.65 -13.42
N ASP A 71 11.55 -14.27 -12.34
CA ASP A 71 12.39 -15.18 -11.57
C ASP A 71 11.53 -16.07 -10.66
N PRO A 72 11.46 -17.39 -10.91
CA PRO A 72 10.66 -18.31 -10.11
C PRO A 72 11.13 -18.41 -8.65
N SER A 73 12.39 -18.08 -8.35
CA SER A 73 12.93 -18.11 -6.98
C SER A 73 12.32 -17.05 -6.06
N ASN A 74 11.61 -16.06 -6.61
CA ASN A 74 10.91 -15.02 -5.87
C ASN A 74 9.52 -15.46 -5.38
N TYR A 75 9.09 -16.67 -5.69
CA TYR A 75 7.78 -17.19 -5.35
C TYR A 75 7.88 -18.45 -4.49
N PRO A 76 6.81 -18.82 -3.77
CA PRO A 76 6.78 -20.07 -3.02
C PRO A 76 7.02 -21.29 -3.93
N ASP A 77 7.67 -22.32 -3.40
CA ASP A 77 7.92 -23.59 -4.12
C ASP A 77 6.61 -24.32 -4.45
N TYR A 78 5.59 -24.18 -3.60
CA TYR A 78 4.27 -24.74 -3.85
C TYR A 78 3.51 -23.87 -4.86
N VAL A 79 3.22 -24.43 -6.01
CA VAL A 79 2.50 -23.78 -7.11
C VAL A 79 1.28 -24.61 -7.47
N GLN A 80 0.11 -23.96 -7.50
CA GLN A 80 -1.11 -24.50 -8.11
C GLN A 80 -1.40 -23.76 -9.41
N TYR A 81 -2.27 -24.31 -10.22
CA TYR A 81 -2.60 -23.76 -11.53
C TYR A 81 -4.11 -23.48 -11.62
N ALA A 82 -4.48 -22.22 -11.75
CA ALA A 82 -5.86 -21.81 -12.00
C ALA A 82 -6.19 -21.92 -13.48
N LEU A 83 -7.27 -22.62 -13.79
CA LEU A 83 -7.74 -22.82 -15.16
C LEU A 83 -8.56 -21.61 -15.63
N ASP A 84 -8.23 -21.12 -16.85
CA ASP A 84 -9.10 -20.28 -17.65
C ASP A 84 -9.52 -21.06 -18.91
N TYR A 85 -10.85 -21.25 -19.10
CA TYR A 85 -11.41 -22.10 -20.12
C TYR A 85 -12.58 -21.44 -20.82
N ALA A 86 -12.56 -21.48 -22.14
CA ALA A 86 -13.67 -21.09 -23.00
C ALA A 86 -13.74 -22.00 -24.21
N LEU A 87 -14.94 -22.49 -24.53
CA LEU A 87 -15.21 -23.38 -25.65
C LEU A 87 -16.46 -22.91 -26.41
N THR A 88 -16.35 -22.77 -27.72
CA THR A 88 -17.50 -22.53 -28.61
C THR A 88 -17.75 -23.78 -29.45
N VAL A 89 -18.96 -24.30 -29.39
CA VAL A 89 -19.39 -25.51 -30.08
C VAL A 89 -20.55 -25.18 -30.99
N LYS A 90 -20.47 -25.62 -32.26
CA LYS A 90 -21.58 -25.61 -33.17
C LYS A 90 -22.34 -26.94 -33.04
N GLN A 91 -23.60 -26.86 -32.65
CA GLN A 91 -24.48 -27.99 -32.47
C GLN A 91 -24.97 -28.56 -33.83
N PRO A 92 -25.49 -29.80 -33.89
CA PRO A 92 -26.00 -30.40 -35.12
C PRO A 92 -27.13 -29.61 -35.81
N ASP A 93 -27.88 -28.82 -35.03
CA ASP A 93 -28.94 -27.92 -35.54
C ASP A 93 -28.40 -26.61 -36.10
N GLY A 94 -27.05 -26.41 -36.02
CA GLY A 94 -26.35 -25.22 -36.50
C GLY A 94 -26.22 -24.09 -35.48
N GLN A 95 -26.78 -24.23 -34.26
CA GLN A 95 -26.66 -23.25 -33.19
C GLN A 95 -25.25 -23.28 -32.61
N GLU A 96 -24.66 -22.09 -32.32
CA GLU A 96 -23.41 -21.98 -31.59
C GLU A 96 -23.68 -21.78 -30.08
N VAL A 97 -23.05 -22.61 -29.25
CA VAL A 97 -23.14 -22.59 -27.79
C VAL A 97 -21.76 -22.31 -27.21
N ASN A 98 -21.69 -21.36 -26.29
CA ASN A 98 -20.47 -21.02 -25.57
C ASN A 98 -20.47 -21.65 -24.18
N TYR A 99 -19.39 -22.31 -23.84
CA TYR A 99 -19.13 -22.89 -22.52
C TYR A 99 -17.97 -22.17 -21.85
N SER A 100 -18.16 -21.76 -20.60
CA SER A 100 -17.16 -21.06 -19.81
C SER A 100 -16.59 -21.95 -18.70
N LYS A 101 -15.50 -21.46 -18.06
CA LYS A 101 -14.94 -22.11 -16.87
C LYS A 101 -15.93 -22.17 -15.69
N GLU A 102 -16.83 -21.19 -15.58
CA GLU A 102 -17.86 -21.17 -14.53
C GLU A 102 -18.87 -22.31 -14.73
N MET A 103 -19.27 -22.56 -15.98
CA MET A 103 -20.13 -23.70 -16.32
C MET A 103 -19.43 -25.02 -16.03
N MET A 104 -18.13 -25.13 -16.34
CA MET A 104 -17.32 -26.30 -16.00
C MET A 104 -17.21 -26.49 -14.49
N LYS A 105 -16.97 -25.40 -13.73
CA LYS A 105 -16.95 -25.44 -12.26
C LYS A 105 -18.27 -25.99 -11.72
N LEU A 106 -19.40 -25.46 -12.12
CA LEU A 106 -20.73 -25.92 -11.70
C LEU A 106 -20.97 -27.38 -12.06
N TYR A 107 -20.51 -27.82 -13.24
CA TYR A 107 -20.63 -29.22 -13.66
C TYR A 107 -19.94 -30.16 -12.67
N PHE A 108 -18.67 -29.90 -12.33
CA PHE A 108 -17.92 -30.76 -11.41
C PHE A 108 -18.33 -30.57 -9.94
N GLN A 109 -18.90 -29.44 -9.55
CA GLN A 109 -19.44 -29.22 -8.20
C GLN A 109 -20.67 -30.11 -7.90
N ASN A 110 -21.33 -30.68 -8.90
CA ASN A 110 -22.34 -31.71 -8.68
C ASN A 110 -21.73 -33.04 -8.17
N GLU A 111 -20.45 -33.30 -8.46
CA GLU A 111 -19.72 -34.49 -8.00
C GLU A 111 -18.90 -34.18 -6.74
N ASP A 112 -18.23 -33.04 -6.70
CA ASP A 112 -17.45 -32.54 -5.58
C ASP A 112 -17.77 -31.07 -5.31
N PRO A 113 -18.58 -30.74 -4.31
CA PRO A 113 -18.94 -29.36 -3.97
C PRO A 113 -17.75 -28.42 -3.69
N SER A 114 -16.57 -28.98 -3.36
CA SER A 114 -15.34 -28.21 -3.12
C SER A 114 -14.54 -27.88 -4.38
N PHE A 115 -14.93 -28.39 -5.54
CA PHE A 115 -14.23 -28.18 -6.79
C PHE A 115 -14.16 -26.69 -7.17
N ASP A 116 -12.93 -26.15 -7.41
CA ASP A 116 -12.69 -24.71 -7.54
C ASP A 116 -11.84 -24.29 -8.77
N LEU A 117 -11.58 -25.21 -9.70
CA LEU A 117 -10.73 -25.01 -10.91
C LEU A 117 -9.25 -24.74 -10.60
N LEU A 118 -8.77 -25.16 -9.43
CA LEU A 118 -7.39 -25.06 -8.99
C LEU A 118 -6.76 -26.45 -8.97
N PHE A 119 -5.62 -26.63 -9.60
CA PHE A 119 -4.99 -27.92 -9.83
C PHE A 119 -3.53 -27.93 -9.39
N ASP A 120 -3.02 -29.06 -8.92
CA ASP A 120 -1.62 -29.20 -8.52
C ASP A 120 -0.68 -29.34 -9.74
N SER A 121 -1.24 -29.63 -10.93
CA SER A 121 -0.50 -29.62 -12.19
C SER A 121 -1.38 -29.22 -13.38
N GLN A 122 -0.74 -28.74 -14.46
CA GLN A 122 -1.45 -28.44 -15.70
C GLN A 122 -2.04 -29.71 -16.36
N ASP A 123 -1.35 -30.85 -16.26
CA ASP A 123 -1.81 -32.13 -16.80
C ASP A 123 -3.09 -32.61 -16.09
N GLU A 124 -3.17 -32.41 -14.77
CA GLU A 124 -4.39 -32.68 -14.03
C GLU A 124 -5.53 -31.80 -14.52
N GLY A 125 -5.32 -30.49 -14.60
CA GLY A 125 -6.32 -29.55 -15.12
C GLY A 125 -6.77 -29.90 -16.54
N GLN A 126 -5.86 -30.28 -17.42
CA GLN A 126 -6.17 -30.72 -18.78
C GLN A 126 -7.06 -31.97 -18.79
N THR A 127 -6.82 -32.92 -17.86
CA THR A 127 -7.66 -34.11 -17.72
C THR A 127 -9.12 -33.75 -17.40
N TYR A 128 -9.32 -32.75 -16.55
CA TYR A 128 -10.68 -32.23 -16.25
C TYR A 128 -11.30 -31.52 -17.45
N VAL A 129 -10.52 -30.73 -18.21
CA VAL A 129 -10.99 -30.10 -19.46
C VAL A 129 -11.45 -31.16 -20.46
N ASP A 130 -10.65 -32.20 -20.71
CA ASP A 130 -10.95 -33.27 -21.65
C ASP A 130 -12.20 -34.04 -21.23
N ARG A 131 -12.34 -34.35 -19.94
CA ARG A 131 -13.53 -35.00 -19.36
C ARG A 131 -14.78 -34.15 -19.51
N TYR A 132 -14.71 -32.85 -19.19
CA TYR A 132 -15.82 -31.91 -19.39
C TYR A 132 -16.25 -31.84 -20.85
N LYS A 133 -15.29 -31.64 -21.76
CA LYS A 133 -15.51 -31.58 -23.19
C LYS A 133 -16.17 -32.85 -23.74
N ALA A 134 -15.70 -34.02 -23.32
CA ALA A 134 -16.30 -35.31 -23.72
C ALA A 134 -17.78 -35.46 -23.29
N ASN A 135 -18.17 -34.82 -22.17
CA ASN A 135 -19.53 -34.91 -21.65
C ASN A 135 -20.50 -33.87 -22.28
N ILE A 136 -20.01 -32.75 -22.80
CA ILE A 136 -20.85 -31.68 -23.36
C ILE A 136 -20.96 -31.75 -24.90
N LEU A 137 -20.03 -32.44 -25.58
CA LEU A 137 -20.09 -32.63 -27.03
C LEU A 137 -21.13 -33.71 -27.41
N ALA A 138 -22.22 -33.29 -28.04
CA ALA A 138 -23.18 -34.22 -28.62
C ALA A 138 -22.65 -34.79 -29.94
N ASP A 139 -23.15 -35.97 -30.35
CA ASP A 139 -22.82 -36.56 -31.63
C ASP A 139 -23.18 -35.60 -32.79
N GLY A 140 -22.19 -35.34 -33.66
CA GLY A 140 -22.34 -34.41 -34.78
C GLY A 140 -22.07 -32.96 -34.48
N SER A 141 -21.72 -32.61 -33.22
CA SER A 141 -21.24 -31.28 -32.85
C SER A 141 -19.81 -31.05 -33.35
N THR A 142 -19.46 -29.79 -33.65
CA THR A 142 -18.09 -29.39 -34.05
C THR A 142 -17.56 -28.28 -33.16
N VAL A 143 -16.30 -28.39 -32.74
CA VAL A 143 -15.61 -27.32 -32.00
C VAL A 143 -15.28 -26.20 -32.97
N VAL A 144 -15.78 -25.00 -32.70
CA VAL A 144 -15.51 -23.77 -33.46
C VAL A 144 -14.28 -23.05 -32.93
N ALA A 145 -14.17 -22.92 -31.60
CA ALA A 145 -13.03 -22.30 -30.93
C ALA A 145 -12.86 -22.90 -29.53
N GLU A 146 -11.62 -23.03 -29.09
CA GLU A 146 -11.28 -23.48 -27.74
C GLU A 146 -10.08 -22.69 -27.23
N ARG A 147 -10.16 -22.27 -25.98
CA ARG A 147 -9.04 -21.67 -25.25
C ARG A 147 -8.90 -22.38 -23.90
N VAL A 148 -7.72 -22.91 -23.67
CA VAL A 148 -7.31 -23.47 -22.37
C VAL A 148 -6.04 -22.75 -21.95
N SER A 149 -6.00 -22.23 -20.74
CA SER A 149 -4.77 -21.67 -20.16
C SER A 149 -4.73 -21.87 -18.66
N PHE A 150 -3.52 -22.05 -18.16
CA PHE A 150 -3.24 -22.30 -16.75
C PHE A 150 -2.34 -21.20 -16.20
N ALA A 151 -2.85 -20.48 -15.21
CA ALA A 151 -2.10 -19.43 -14.53
C ALA A 151 -1.52 -19.95 -13.21
N PRO A 152 -0.19 -19.85 -12.98
CA PRO A 152 0.41 -20.28 -11.71
C PRO A 152 -0.12 -19.44 -10.56
N GLN A 153 -0.40 -20.06 -9.43
CA GLN A 153 -0.90 -19.43 -8.20
C GLN A 153 0.07 -19.70 -7.04
N PRO A 154 0.23 -18.80 -6.07
CA PRO A 154 -0.40 -17.48 -6.00
C PRO A 154 0.14 -16.51 -7.05
N GLN A 155 -0.67 -15.52 -7.38
CA GLN A 155 -0.35 -14.40 -8.26
C GLN A 155 0.21 -13.22 -7.48
N SER A 156 0.77 -12.23 -8.21
CA SER A 156 1.20 -10.95 -7.66
C SER A 156 1.06 -9.84 -8.70
N ALA A 157 0.87 -8.62 -8.25
CA ALA A 157 0.87 -7.43 -9.08
C ALA A 157 1.58 -6.28 -8.36
N MET A 158 2.21 -5.39 -9.13
CA MET A 158 2.97 -4.26 -8.60
C MET A 158 2.76 -3.01 -9.44
N THR A 159 2.68 -1.86 -8.77
CA THR A 159 2.69 -0.53 -9.40
C THR A 159 3.75 0.33 -8.74
N ILE A 160 4.53 1.06 -9.54
CA ILE A 160 5.54 2.03 -9.08
C ILE A 160 5.19 3.40 -9.65
N ILE A 161 5.06 4.40 -8.76
CA ILE A 161 4.69 5.77 -9.09
C ILE A 161 5.78 6.72 -8.58
N ASP A 162 6.17 7.67 -9.41
CA ASP A 162 6.84 8.89 -8.99
C ASP A 162 5.80 9.79 -8.31
N GLN A 163 5.86 9.89 -6.98
CA GLN A 163 4.85 10.61 -6.19
C GLN A 163 4.76 12.11 -6.49
N HIS A 164 5.83 12.73 -6.97
CA HIS A 164 5.88 14.16 -7.25
C HIS A 164 5.20 14.55 -8.56
N THR A 165 5.09 13.59 -9.49
CA THR A 165 4.51 13.81 -10.82
C THR A 165 3.22 13.01 -11.05
N GLY A 166 2.97 11.98 -10.27
CA GLY A 166 1.90 10.99 -10.50
C GLY A 166 2.22 10.03 -11.66
N TYR A 167 3.44 10.06 -12.19
CA TYR A 167 3.83 9.23 -13.34
C TYR A 167 3.99 7.77 -12.92
N VAL A 168 3.23 6.89 -13.57
CA VAL A 168 3.46 5.44 -13.45
C VAL A 168 4.74 5.10 -14.17
N LYS A 169 5.77 4.73 -13.40
CA LYS A 169 7.10 4.37 -13.91
C LYS A 169 7.18 2.94 -14.37
N ALA A 170 6.53 2.04 -13.64
CA ALA A 170 6.41 0.64 -14.00
C ALA A 170 5.11 0.04 -13.46
N ILE A 171 4.62 -0.99 -14.15
CA ILE A 171 3.45 -1.76 -13.71
C ILE A 171 3.56 -3.19 -14.21
N ILE A 172 3.19 -4.13 -13.35
CA ILE A 172 3.07 -5.55 -13.72
C ILE A 172 1.79 -6.13 -13.10
N GLY A 173 1.02 -6.85 -13.90
CA GLY A 173 -0.29 -7.37 -13.53
C GLY A 173 -0.35 -8.87 -13.28
N GLY A 174 0.81 -9.56 -13.20
CA GLY A 174 0.82 -11.00 -12.96
C GLY A 174 2.21 -11.58 -12.79
N ARG A 175 2.27 -12.74 -12.14
CA ARG A 175 3.46 -13.56 -11.92
C ARG A 175 3.98 -14.14 -13.23
N GLY A 176 5.30 -14.14 -13.41
CA GLY A 176 5.97 -14.74 -14.56
C GLY A 176 5.96 -13.85 -15.81
N THR A 177 6.47 -14.38 -16.91
CA THR A 177 6.56 -13.66 -18.19
C THR A 177 5.19 -13.59 -18.85
N LYS A 178 4.80 -12.38 -19.28
CA LYS A 178 3.56 -12.15 -20.03
C LYS A 178 3.67 -12.72 -21.45
N THR A 179 2.78 -13.64 -21.80
CA THR A 179 2.84 -14.39 -23.07
C THR A 179 1.82 -13.93 -24.13
N ALA A 180 0.84 -13.11 -23.74
CA ALA A 180 -0.19 -12.60 -24.66
C ALA A 180 -0.58 -11.16 -24.29
N SER A 181 -0.95 -10.35 -25.29
CA SER A 181 -1.52 -9.01 -25.11
C SER A 181 -2.93 -9.09 -24.54
N LEU A 182 -3.38 -8.02 -23.87
CA LEU A 182 -4.74 -7.88 -23.32
C LEU A 182 -5.13 -8.99 -22.32
N THR A 183 -4.14 -9.57 -21.62
CA THR A 183 -4.41 -10.45 -20.49
C THR A 183 -4.77 -9.65 -19.24
N LEU A 184 -5.41 -10.31 -18.25
CA LEU A 184 -5.81 -9.68 -16.99
C LEU A 184 -4.64 -8.93 -16.34
N ASN A 185 -4.79 -7.63 -16.16
CA ASN A 185 -3.88 -6.79 -15.42
C ASN A 185 -4.39 -6.63 -13.98
N ARG A 186 -3.87 -7.43 -13.05
CA ARG A 186 -4.33 -7.41 -11.65
C ARG A 186 -4.02 -6.11 -10.91
N ALA A 187 -3.16 -5.27 -11.47
CA ALA A 187 -2.89 -3.95 -10.89
C ALA A 187 -3.99 -2.91 -11.20
N THR A 188 -4.69 -3.06 -12.34
CA THR A 188 -5.69 -2.08 -12.81
C THR A 188 -7.10 -2.64 -13.00
N ASP A 189 -7.22 -3.96 -13.30
CA ASP A 189 -8.49 -4.58 -13.66
C ASP A 189 -9.10 -5.43 -12.53
N SER A 190 -8.34 -5.73 -11.48
CA SER A 190 -8.81 -6.51 -10.32
C SER A 190 -8.96 -5.62 -9.09
N THR A 191 -10.05 -5.83 -8.37
CA THR A 191 -10.27 -5.26 -7.03
C THR A 191 -10.01 -6.31 -5.97
N ARG A 192 -9.30 -5.94 -4.90
CA ARG A 192 -8.93 -6.82 -3.79
C ARG A 192 -9.11 -6.11 -2.46
N GLN A 193 -9.37 -6.88 -1.42
CA GLN A 193 -9.48 -6.32 -0.07
C GLN A 193 -8.11 -5.82 0.39
N PRO A 194 -7.96 -4.52 0.72
CA PRO A 194 -6.67 -3.94 1.06
C PRO A 194 -6.17 -4.30 2.46
N GLY A 195 -7.04 -4.84 3.31
CA GLY A 195 -6.70 -5.18 4.68
C GLY A 195 -6.14 -3.96 5.45
N SER A 196 -5.22 -4.21 6.36
CA SER A 196 -4.66 -3.19 7.27
C SER A 196 -3.92 -2.03 6.59
N THR A 197 -3.65 -2.06 5.28
CA THR A 197 -3.13 -0.87 4.58
C THR A 197 -4.16 0.26 4.59
N PHE A 198 -5.43 -0.07 4.71
CA PHE A 198 -6.53 0.89 4.68
C PHE A 198 -6.64 1.73 5.95
N LYS A 199 -6.16 1.25 7.10
CA LYS A 199 -6.12 2.00 8.37
C LYS A 199 -5.50 3.39 8.22
N ILE A 200 -4.50 3.52 7.35
CA ILE A 200 -3.78 4.78 7.14
C ILE A 200 -4.66 5.80 6.43
N VAL A 201 -5.28 5.41 5.31
CA VAL A 201 -6.01 6.33 4.42
C VAL A 201 -7.47 6.53 4.83
N SER A 202 -8.11 5.54 5.48
CA SER A 202 -9.49 5.65 5.96
C SER A 202 -9.60 6.30 7.34
N THR A 203 -8.70 5.92 8.27
CA THR A 203 -8.81 6.22 9.70
C THR A 203 -7.81 7.29 10.13
N TYR A 204 -6.52 6.96 10.12
CA TYR A 204 -5.51 7.81 10.73
C TYR A 204 -5.26 9.11 9.97
N ALA A 205 -5.42 9.13 8.65
CA ALA A 205 -5.36 10.37 7.88
C ALA A 205 -6.42 11.37 8.32
N ALA A 206 -7.66 10.95 8.48
CA ALA A 206 -8.75 11.80 8.95
C ALA A 206 -8.60 12.18 10.43
N ALA A 207 -8.18 11.23 11.28
CA ALA A 207 -7.96 11.43 12.71
C ALA A 207 -6.94 12.56 12.97
N LEU A 208 -5.78 12.48 12.33
CA LEU A 208 -4.70 13.47 12.50
C LEU A 208 -5.01 14.79 11.78
N ASN A 209 -5.68 14.75 10.61
CA ASN A 209 -5.89 15.93 9.78
C ASN A 209 -7.04 16.83 10.25
N GLU A 210 -8.11 16.25 10.78
CA GLU A 210 -9.38 16.97 11.02
C GLU A 210 -9.92 16.83 12.45
N LYS A 211 -9.63 15.71 13.14
CA LYS A 211 -10.20 15.44 14.47
C LYS A 211 -9.32 15.93 15.63
N GLY A 212 -8.19 16.55 15.37
CA GLY A 212 -7.28 17.04 16.39
C GLY A 212 -6.56 15.93 17.18
N MET A 213 -6.63 14.70 16.71
CA MET A 213 -5.88 13.59 17.28
C MET A 213 -4.40 13.71 16.92
N THR A 214 -3.53 13.10 17.74
CA THR A 214 -2.09 13.06 17.55
C THR A 214 -1.59 11.63 17.51
N LEU A 215 -0.33 11.41 17.15
CA LEU A 215 0.28 10.08 17.23
C LEU A 215 0.37 9.58 18.68
N ALA A 216 0.35 10.50 19.64
CA ALA A 216 0.34 10.22 21.09
C ALA A 216 -1.07 9.95 21.65
N THR A 217 -2.15 10.22 20.91
CA THR A 217 -3.52 9.89 21.35
C THR A 217 -3.63 8.40 21.65
N THR A 218 -4.20 8.06 22.82
CA THR A 218 -4.31 6.68 23.32
C THR A 218 -5.71 6.11 23.20
N TYR A 219 -5.77 4.80 22.99
CA TYR A 219 -6.97 3.97 23.04
C TYR A 219 -6.71 2.72 23.87
N GLU A 220 -7.75 2.13 24.44
CA GLU A 220 -7.64 0.84 25.12
C GLU A 220 -7.69 -0.30 24.12
N ASP A 221 -6.55 -0.98 23.94
CA ASP A 221 -6.48 -2.24 23.17
C ASP A 221 -7.06 -3.39 24.03
N GLN A 222 -8.35 -3.62 23.87
CA GLN A 222 -9.15 -4.60 24.63
C GLN A 222 -10.16 -5.31 23.70
N PRO A 223 -10.78 -6.41 24.13
CA PRO A 223 -11.83 -7.05 23.35
C PRO A 223 -13.01 -6.10 23.07
N ILE A 224 -13.30 -5.89 21.78
CA ILE A 224 -14.45 -5.11 21.30
C ILE A 224 -15.21 -5.91 20.24
N THR A 225 -16.44 -5.49 19.95
CA THR A 225 -17.29 -6.10 18.91
C THR A 225 -17.86 -5.02 18.00
N TYR A 226 -18.13 -5.39 16.77
CA TYR A 226 -19.00 -4.61 15.89
C TYR A 226 -20.46 -4.64 16.36
N ASP A 227 -21.31 -3.76 15.83
CA ASP A 227 -22.74 -3.67 16.18
C ASP A 227 -23.51 -4.99 16.00
N ASN A 228 -23.08 -5.84 15.08
CA ASN A 228 -23.66 -7.15 14.84
C ASN A 228 -23.16 -8.23 15.83
N GLY A 229 -22.35 -7.86 16.82
CA GLY A 229 -21.78 -8.76 17.82
C GLY A 229 -20.56 -9.55 17.36
N ALA A 230 -20.08 -9.38 16.13
CA ALA A 230 -18.85 -10.02 15.66
C ALA A 230 -17.62 -9.43 16.35
N PRO A 231 -16.67 -10.25 16.86
CA PRO A 231 -15.50 -9.75 17.56
C PRO A 231 -14.51 -9.08 16.61
N VAL A 232 -13.83 -8.03 17.09
CA VAL A 232 -12.65 -7.45 16.46
C VAL A 232 -11.41 -8.09 17.08
N ASN A 233 -10.68 -8.87 16.31
CA ASN A 233 -9.50 -9.59 16.77
C ASN A 233 -8.22 -8.91 16.29
N ASN A 234 -7.21 -8.82 17.16
CA ASN A 234 -5.86 -8.46 16.74
C ASN A 234 -5.16 -9.64 16.07
N ALA A 235 -4.33 -9.37 15.07
CA ALA A 235 -3.55 -10.40 14.38
C ALA A 235 -2.56 -11.11 15.33
N SER A 236 -2.12 -10.45 16.42
CA SER A 236 -1.30 -11.02 17.49
C SER A 236 -2.04 -12.05 18.34
N GLY A 237 -3.37 -12.05 18.33
CA GLY A 237 -4.20 -12.83 19.25
C GLY A 237 -4.19 -12.35 20.70
N SER A 238 -3.62 -11.16 20.98
CA SER A 238 -3.51 -10.55 22.31
C SER A 238 -3.95 -9.09 22.30
N PHE A 239 -4.19 -8.56 23.51
CA PHE A 239 -4.52 -7.17 23.76
C PHE A 239 -3.48 -6.58 24.72
N ASN A 240 -3.11 -5.31 24.51
CA ASN A 240 -1.98 -4.67 25.19
C ASN A 240 -2.40 -3.52 26.14
N GLY A 241 -3.71 -3.26 26.33
CA GLY A 241 -4.19 -2.14 27.15
C GLY A 241 -3.97 -0.78 26.47
N THR A 242 -3.68 0.24 27.23
CA THR A 242 -3.47 1.60 26.72
C THR A 242 -2.41 1.62 25.63
N THR A 243 -2.80 2.07 24.44
CA THR A 243 -1.97 1.99 23.22
C THR A 243 -2.09 3.30 22.44
N THR A 244 -0.97 3.93 22.12
CA THR A 244 -0.94 5.15 21.30
C THR A 244 -1.23 4.85 19.83
N ILE A 245 -1.73 5.85 19.09
CA ILE A 245 -1.95 5.74 17.63
C ILE A 245 -0.65 5.32 16.91
N ARG A 246 0.52 5.88 17.30
CA ARG A 246 1.82 5.45 16.74
C ARG A 246 2.05 3.95 16.92
N THR A 247 1.91 3.46 18.14
CA THR A 247 2.08 2.03 18.45
C THR A 247 1.06 1.17 17.72
N ALA A 248 -0.18 1.64 17.59
CA ALA A 248 -1.22 0.96 16.84
C ALA A 248 -0.93 0.88 15.34
N ILE A 249 -0.37 1.92 14.74
CA ILE A 249 0.09 1.92 13.33
C ILE A 249 1.26 0.93 13.18
N ARG A 250 2.29 1.04 14.02
CA ARG A 250 3.49 0.19 14.01
C ARG A 250 3.16 -1.30 14.08
N ASN A 251 2.31 -1.69 15.03
CA ASN A 251 1.94 -3.08 15.28
C ASN A 251 0.66 -3.52 14.57
N SER A 252 0.04 -2.61 13.81
CA SER A 252 -1.19 -2.87 13.07
C SER A 252 -2.36 -3.34 13.94
N VAL A 253 -2.57 -2.72 15.13
CA VAL A 253 -3.61 -3.08 16.09
C VAL A 253 -5.00 -2.81 15.51
N ASN A 254 -5.87 -3.82 15.51
CA ASN A 254 -7.20 -3.73 14.90
C ASN A 254 -8.20 -3.00 15.79
N THR A 255 -8.22 -3.32 17.08
CA THR A 255 -9.17 -2.74 18.06
C THR A 255 -9.01 -1.22 18.16
N VAL A 256 -7.79 -0.73 18.20
CA VAL A 256 -7.48 0.71 18.22
C VAL A 256 -7.92 1.38 16.91
N ALA A 257 -7.65 0.74 15.77
CA ALA A 257 -8.05 1.30 14.48
C ALA A 257 -9.58 1.43 14.34
N VAL A 258 -10.34 0.44 14.83
CA VAL A 258 -11.82 0.48 14.79
C VAL A 258 -12.37 1.56 15.73
N GLN A 259 -11.88 1.64 16.98
CA GLN A 259 -12.28 2.69 17.93
C GLN A 259 -11.96 4.10 17.40
N CYS A 260 -10.75 4.30 16.87
CA CYS A 260 -10.36 5.55 16.25
C CYS A 260 -11.25 5.91 15.05
N PHE A 261 -11.64 4.92 14.24
CA PHE A 261 -12.52 5.13 13.09
C PHE A 261 -13.97 5.44 13.50
N GLU A 262 -14.44 4.91 14.61
CA GLU A 262 -15.72 5.28 15.21
C GLU A 262 -15.74 6.78 15.58
N ASP A 263 -14.67 7.28 16.21
CA ASP A 263 -14.50 8.70 16.55
C ASP A 263 -14.32 9.60 15.29
N VAL A 264 -13.65 9.08 14.26
CA VAL A 264 -13.55 9.73 12.94
C VAL A 264 -14.90 9.82 12.27
N THR A 265 -15.73 8.86 12.40
CA THR A 265 -16.98 8.47 11.74
C THR A 265 -16.77 7.82 10.37
N PRO A 266 -17.52 6.74 10.06
CA PRO A 266 -17.40 6.04 8.77
C PRO A 266 -17.65 6.95 7.56
N GLU A 267 -18.54 7.92 7.64
CA GLU A 267 -18.85 8.88 6.57
C GLU A 267 -17.66 9.80 6.26
N LEU A 268 -16.99 10.29 7.31
CA LEU A 268 -15.78 11.10 7.12
C LEU A 268 -14.64 10.25 6.54
N GLY A 269 -14.47 9.03 7.03
CA GLY A 269 -13.50 8.09 6.48
C GLY A 269 -13.73 7.82 4.99
N LEU A 270 -14.98 7.56 4.59
CA LEU A 270 -15.35 7.34 3.19
C LEU A 270 -15.04 8.57 2.32
N LYS A 271 -15.34 9.79 2.82
CA LYS A 271 -14.99 11.04 2.14
C LYS A 271 -13.46 11.20 1.93
N TYR A 272 -12.64 10.79 2.91
CA TYR A 272 -11.19 10.79 2.76
C TYR A 272 -10.74 9.81 1.69
N LEU A 273 -11.32 8.61 1.64
CA LEU A 273 -11.03 7.61 0.61
C LEU A 273 -11.37 8.13 -0.80
N ASP A 274 -12.51 8.81 -1.00
CA ASP A 274 -12.84 9.49 -2.26
C ASP A 274 -11.79 10.54 -2.63
N ASN A 275 -11.35 11.31 -1.64
CA ASN A 275 -10.29 12.30 -1.83
C ASN A 275 -8.95 11.66 -2.22
N PHE A 276 -8.61 10.50 -1.68
CA PHE A 276 -7.44 9.71 -2.05
C PHE A 276 -7.57 9.01 -3.42
N GLY A 277 -8.74 9.11 -4.07
CA GLY A 277 -8.93 8.72 -5.46
C GLY A 277 -9.36 7.27 -5.68
N PHE A 278 -9.88 6.59 -4.67
CA PHE A 278 -10.50 5.28 -4.85
C PHE A 278 -11.80 5.41 -5.65
N THR A 279 -11.99 4.52 -6.63
CA THR A 279 -13.12 4.56 -7.56
C THR A 279 -14.09 3.40 -7.42
N THR A 280 -13.83 2.48 -6.49
CA THR A 280 -14.59 1.24 -6.32
C THR A 280 -15.31 1.16 -4.98
N LEU A 281 -15.47 2.29 -4.30
CA LEU A 281 -16.18 2.38 -3.03
C LEU A 281 -17.69 2.31 -3.22
N ALA A 282 -18.38 1.62 -2.33
CA ALA A 282 -19.83 1.57 -2.28
C ALA A 282 -20.38 2.73 -1.42
N HIS A 283 -21.27 3.54 -2.00
CA HIS A 283 -21.82 4.75 -1.37
C HIS A 283 -23.29 4.60 -0.91
N GLY A 284 -23.87 3.41 -1.01
CA GLY A 284 -25.28 3.19 -0.67
C GLY A 284 -26.25 3.73 -1.72
N THR A 285 -25.83 3.78 -2.97
CA THR A 285 -26.61 4.28 -4.10
C THR A 285 -27.34 3.14 -4.83
N GLU A 286 -28.16 3.50 -5.83
CA GLU A 286 -28.80 2.52 -6.72
C GLU A 286 -27.76 1.63 -7.45
N ALA A 287 -26.58 2.20 -7.77
CA ALA A 287 -25.47 1.45 -8.39
C ALA A 287 -24.86 0.39 -7.45
N ASP A 288 -25.02 0.55 -6.14
CA ASP A 288 -24.52 -0.36 -5.10
C ASP A 288 -25.60 -1.35 -4.63
N THR A 289 -26.67 -1.53 -5.41
CA THR A 289 -27.79 -2.41 -5.07
C THR A 289 -27.70 -3.71 -5.87
N ASP A 290 -27.77 -4.87 -5.18
CA ASP A 290 -27.77 -6.17 -5.84
C ASP A 290 -29.13 -6.53 -6.47
N ALA A 291 -29.19 -7.64 -7.19
CA ALA A 291 -30.41 -8.14 -7.84
C ALA A 291 -31.55 -8.48 -6.85
N ASN A 292 -31.25 -8.61 -5.55
CA ASN A 292 -32.23 -8.90 -4.49
C ASN A 292 -32.73 -7.61 -3.81
N GLY A 293 -32.18 -6.44 -4.19
CA GLY A 293 -32.52 -5.15 -3.59
C GLY A 293 -31.72 -4.81 -2.33
N ASN A 294 -30.65 -5.53 -2.01
CA ASN A 294 -29.77 -5.19 -0.90
C ASN A 294 -28.85 -4.04 -1.32
N VAL A 295 -28.82 -2.98 -0.54
CA VAL A 295 -27.98 -1.80 -0.75
C VAL A 295 -26.70 -1.95 0.07
N TYR A 296 -25.55 -1.80 -0.57
CA TYR A 296 -24.22 -1.89 0.05
C TYR A 296 -23.62 -0.50 0.23
N THR A 297 -22.91 -0.31 1.35
CA THR A 297 -22.14 0.91 1.62
C THR A 297 -20.85 0.56 2.35
N ASP A 298 -19.78 1.27 2.02
CA ASP A 298 -18.50 1.20 2.72
C ASP A 298 -18.39 2.23 3.86
N ALA A 299 -19.45 3.04 4.10
CA ALA A 299 -19.58 3.86 5.31
C ALA A 299 -19.97 2.98 6.51
N ASN A 300 -19.04 2.12 6.96
CA ASN A 300 -19.23 1.19 8.07
C ASN A 300 -17.90 0.89 8.78
N LEU A 301 -17.92 0.40 10.03
CA LEU A 301 -16.72 0.15 10.84
C LEU A 301 -15.71 -0.84 10.23
N PRO A 302 -16.11 -1.94 9.55
CA PRO A 302 -15.17 -2.83 8.85
C PRO A 302 -14.24 -2.13 7.86
N THR A 303 -14.63 -0.99 7.29
CA THR A 303 -13.80 -0.18 6.38
C THR A 303 -12.50 0.30 7.04
N ALA A 304 -12.48 0.50 8.36
CA ALA A 304 -11.26 0.79 9.11
C ALA A 304 -10.16 -0.25 8.87
N LEU A 305 -10.53 -1.51 8.69
CA LEU A 305 -9.63 -2.65 8.52
C LEU A 305 -9.50 -3.09 7.05
N GLY A 306 -10.11 -2.34 6.12
CA GLY A 306 -10.11 -2.67 4.70
C GLY A 306 -11.13 -3.76 4.31
N GLY A 307 -12.19 -3.92 5.09
CA GLY A 307 -13.36 -4.73 4.74
C GLY A 307 -14.32 -3.92 3.88
N LEU A 308 -14.22 -4.05 2.56
CA LEU A 308 -14.96 -3.27 1.57
C LEU A 308 -15.92 -4.14 0.77
N THR A 309 -16.96 -3.52 0.20
CA THR A 309 -17.91 -4.19 -0.67
C THR A 309 -17.23 -4.80 -1.91
N TYR A 310 -16.42 -3.99 -2.61
CA TYR A 310 -15.79 -4.42 -3.87
C TYR A 310 -14.27 -4.55 -3.78
N GLY A 311 -13.63 -3.99 -2.74
CA GLY A 311 -12.17 -3.88 -2.65
C GLY A 311 -11.61 -2.75 -3.50
N VAL A 312 -10.27 -2.68 -3.66
CA VAL A 312 -9.57 -1.60 -4.36
C VAL A 312 -8.57 -2.15 -5.39
N LYS A 313 -8.20 -1.31 -6.35
CA LYS A 313 -7.16 -1.61 -7.32
C LYS A 313 -5.77 -1.31 -6.76
N ASN A 314 -4.77 -2.09 -7.16
CA ASN A 314 -3.39 -1.90 -6.71
C ASN A 314 -2.86 -0.50 -7.07
N VAL A 315 -3.13 -0.01 -8.29
CA VAL A 315 -2.71 1.33 -8.73
C VAL A 315 -3.34 2.46 -7.92
N GLU A 316 -4.61 2.32 -7.49
CA GLU A 316 -5.30 3.33 -6.68
C GLU A 316 -4.73 3.37 -5.26
N LEU A 317 -4.46 2.21 -4.66
CA LEU A 317 -3.82 2.14 -3.35
C LEU A 317 -2.39 2.69 -3.40
N CYS A 318 -1.62 2.41 -4.47
CA CYS A 318 -0.32 3.01 -4.70
C CYS A 318 -0.41 4.54 -4.76
N ALA A 319 -1.38 5.09 -5.51
CA ALA A 319 -1.56 6.53 -5.66
C ALA A 319 -2.02 7.22 -4.36
N ALA A 320 -2.80 6.54 -3.52
CA ALA A 320 -3.21 7.05 -2.21
C ALA A 320 -2.01 7.21 -1.27
N TYR A 321 -1.09 6.23 -1.26
CA TYR A 321 0.16 6.34 -0.49
C TYR A 321 1.15 7.32 -1.13
N ALA A 322 1.16 7.42 -2.47
CA ALA A 322 1.94 8.45 -3.17
C ALA A 322 1.49 9.88 -2.77
N ALA A 323 0.20 10.08 -2.46
CA ALA A 323 -0.27 11.36 -1.96
C ALA A 323 0.30 11.70 -0.57
N ILE A 324 0.43 10.71 0.32
CA ILE A 324 1.10 10.89 1.63
C ILE A 324 2.57 11.23 1.42
N ALA A 325 3.27 10.44 0.59
CA ALA A 325 4.68 10.66 0.24
C ALA A 325 4.95 12.02 -0.45
N ASN A 326 3.91 12.63 -1.03
CA ASN A 326 3.95 13.92 -1.72
C ASN A 326 3.36 15.06 -0.88
N GLY A 327 3.60 15.05 0.45
CA GLY A 327 3.16 16.13 1.35
C GLY A 327 1.64 16.31 1.38
N GLY A 328 0.85 15.25 1.19
CA GLY A 328 -0.61 15.30 1.22
C GLY A 328 -1.27 15.68 -0.11
N ASN A 329 -0.51 15.74 -1.20
CA ASN A 329 -1.01 16.10 -2.53
C ASN A 329 -1.25 14.87 -3.39
N TYR A 330 -2.51 14.54 -3.66
CA TYR A 330 -2.91 13.46 -4.56
C TYR A 330 -2.79 13.88 -6.02
N ILE A 331 -2.11 13.08 -6.82
CA ILE A 331 -2.06 13.18 -8.27
C ILE A 331 -2.60 11.87 -8.86
N LYS A 332 -3.59 11.98 -9.74
CA LYS A 332 -4.12 10.80 -10.44
C LYS A 332 -2.99 10.11 -11.24
N PRO A 333 -2.88 8.78 -11.21
CA PRO A 333 -1.89 8.06 -12.01
C PRO A 333 -1.90 8.42 -13.49
N VAL A 334 -0.73 8.74 -14.03
CA VAL A 334 -0.53 9.23 -15.40
C VAL A 334 0.36 8.25 -16.17
N TYR A 335 -0.11 7.78 -17.33
CA TYR A 335 0.61 6.83 -18.18
C TYR A 335 1.24 7.49 -19.42
N TYR A 336 0.80 8.70 -19.76
CA TYR A 336 1.40 9.49 -20.84
C TYR A 336 1.28 10.98 -20.53
N THR A 337 2.23 11.77 -21.04
CA THR A 337 2.24 13.22 -20.89
C THR A 337 1.62 13.93 -22.09
N LYS A 338 1.80 13.36 -23.28
CA LYS A 338 1.39 14.03 -24.52
C LYS A 338 1.11 13.03 -25.64
N ILE A 339 0.09 13.33 -26.45
CA ILE A 339 -0.23 12.63 -27.70
C ILE A 339 -0.10 13.65 -28.83
N LEU A 340 0.72 13.33 -29.84
CA LEU A 340 0.85 14.10 -31.05
C LEU A 340 0.18 13.36 -32.22
N ASP A 341 -0.39 14.13 -33.16
CA ASP A 341 -0.87 13.59 -34.44
C ASP A 341 0.31 13.26 -35.38
N HIS A 342 0.00 12.70 -36.56
CA HIS A 342 1.01 12.35 -37.57
C HIS A 342 1.80 13.55 -38.12
N ASN A 343 1.28 14.79 -37.98
CA ASN A 343 1.94 16.02 -38.36
C ASN A 343 2.79 16.62 -37.23
N GLY A 344 2.76 16.03 -36.04
CA GLY A 344 3.46 16.53 -34.87
C GLY A 344 2.69 17.58 -34.06
N ASN A 345 1.42 17.85 -34.38
CA ASN A 345 0.60 18.75 -33.59
C ASN A 345 0.13 18.06 -32.30
N VAL A 346 0.02 18.83 -31.21
CA VAL A 346 -0.47 18.31 -29.93
C VAL A 346 -1.96 18.00 -30.05
N LEU A 347 -2.30 16.73 -29.92
CA LEU A 347 -3.68 16.26 -29.90
C LEU A 347 -4.25 16.28 -28.46
N ILE A 348 -3.53 15.71 -27.51
CA ILE A 348 -3.86 15.75 -26.08
C ILE A 348 -2.57 16.06 -25.30
N GLU A 349 -2.67 16.93 -24.33
CA GLU A 349 -1.63 17.18 -23.32
C GLU A 349 -2.22 16.87 -21.95
N ASN A 350 -1.55 15.97 -21.23
CA ASN A 350 -1.97 15.53 -19.92
C ASN A 350 -1.13 16.24 -18.86
N ASN A 351 -1.68 17.31 -18.29
CA ASN A 351 -1.04 18.05 -17.23
C ASN A 351 -1.42 17.42 -15.89
N SER A 352 -0.43 16.92 -15.17
CA SER A 352 -0.64 16.40 -13.81
C SER A 352 -1.04 17.54 -12.88
N VAL A 353 -2.31 17.58 -12.51
CA VAL A 353 -2.81 18.55 -11.52
C VAL A 353 -3.06 17.81 -10.23
N GLY A 354 -2.26 18.14 -9.20
CA GLY A 354 -2.47 17.63 -7.85
C GLY A 354 -3.61 18.35 -7.14
N ARG A 355 -4.19 17.67 -6.15
CA ARG A 355 -5.10 18.28 -5.16
C ARG A 355 -4.64 17.91 -3.76
N SER A 356 -4.68 18.86 -2.84
CA SER A 356 -4.43 18.59 -1.43
C SER A 356 -5.55 17.72 -0.87
N VAL A 357 -5.17 16.63 -0.21
CA VAL A 357 -6.08 15.67 0.46
C VAL A 357 -5.94 15.78 1.97
N ILE A 358 -4.70 15.93 2.45
CA ILE A 358 -4.35 16.16 3.84
C ILE A 358 -3.29 17.27 3.91
N LYS A 359 -3.10 17.84 5.09
CA LYS A 359 -2.02 18.82 5.34
C LYS A 359 -0.66 18.17 5.18
N GLU A 360 0.34 18.96 4.85
CA GLU A 360 1.73 18.51 4.77
C GLU A 360 2.24 17.99 6.13
N THR A 361 1.89 18.66 7.23
CA THR A 361 2.19 18.22 8.59
C THR A 361 1.56 16.85 8.90
N THR A 362 0.29 16.63 8.52
CA THR A 362 -0.37 15.32 8.66
C THR A 362 0.32 14.24 7.83
N ALA A 363 0.73 14.56 6.61
CA ALA A 363 1.45 13.63 5.74
C ALA A 363 2.79 13.23 6.36
N TYR A 364 3.53 14.17 6.98
CA TYR A 364 4.77 13.88 7.68
C TYR A 364 4.54 13.01 8.94
N LEU A 365 3.54 13.33 9.76
CA LEU A 365 3.19 12.50 10.94
C LEU A 365 2.89 11.05 10.53
N LEU A 366 2.11 10.84 9.47
CA LEU A 366 1.86 9.51 8.93
C LEU A 366 3.13 8.86 8.42
N THR A 367 4.00 9.61 7.71
CA THR A 367 5.29 9.11 7.20
C THR A 367 6.17 8.64 8.35
N SER A 368 6.33 9.44 9.40
CA SER A 368 7.11 9.06 10.60
C SER A 368 6.56 7.79 11.28
N ALA A 369 5.23 7.64 11.38
CA ALA A 369 4.63 6.43 11.93
C ALA A 369 4.82 5.22 11.00
N LEU A 370 4.82 5.43 9.67
CA LEU A 370 5.05 4.39 8.67
C LEU A 370 6.52 3.98 8.55
N GLU A 371 7.46 4.88 8.85
CA GLU A 371 8.87 4.52 9.04
C GLU A 371 9.03 3.57 10.24
N ASP A 372 8.36 3.85 11.34
CA ASP A 372 8.38 2.99 12.55
C ASP A 372 7.80 1.59 12.24
N VAL A 373 6.80 1.46 11.35
CA VAL A 373 6.34 0.15 10.84
C VAL A 373 7.46 -0.62 10.17
N VAL A 374 8.31 0.05 9.38
CA VAL A 374 9.40 -0.60 8.63
C VAL A 374 10.63 -0.81 9.52
N GLN A 375 10.90 0.08 10.47
CA GLN A 375 12.06 -0.03 11.36
C GLN A 375 11.83 -1.03 12.49
N ASN A 376 10.67 -1.00 13.13
CA ASN A 376 10.39 -1.69 14.39
C ASN A 376 9.10 -2.52 14.41
N GLY A 377 8.31 -2.48 13.32
CA GLY A 377 6.98 -3.06 13.26
C GLY A 377 6.82 -4.22 12.28
N THR A 378 5.63 -4.32 11.71
CA THR A 378 5.23 -5.43 10.82
C THR A 378 5.91 -5.40 9.44
N GLY A 379 6.58 -4.31 9.09
CA GLY A 379 7.22 -4.06 7.79
C GLY A 379 8.73 -4.27 7.74
N THR A 380 9.38 -4.79 8.79
CA THR A 380 10.84 -4.89 8.89
C THR A 380 11.51 -5.65 7.74
N ALA A 381 10.81 -6.59 7.11
CA ALA A 381 11.29 -7.31 5.93
C ALA A 381 11.43 -6.42 4.67
N CYS A 382 10.88 -5.20 4.69
CA CYS A 382 10.90 -4.25 3.57
C CYS A 382 11.93 -3.12 3.75
N GLN A 383 12.81 -3.19 4.76
CA GLN A 383 13.93 -2.26 4.88
C GLN A 383 14.83 -2.34 3.64
N LEU A 384 15.26 -1.18 3.13
CA LEU A 384 16.23 -1.09 2.05
C LEU A 384 17.64 -0.91 2.60
N ASP A 385 18.63 -1.29 1.79
CA ASP A 385 20.03 -1.31 2.23
C ASP A 385 20.61 0.12 2.40
N ASN A 386 20.13 1.09 1.62
CA ASN A 386 20.62 2.48 1.62
C ASN A 386 19.54 3.49 1.22
N MET A 387 18.37 3.43 1.89
CA MET A 387 17.30 4.42 1.63
C MET A 387 16.29 4.41 2.78
N ALA A 388 15.77 5.58 3.15
CA ALA A 388 14.65 5.69 4.08
C ALA A 388 13.38 5.09 3.45
N VAL A 389 12.61 4.36 4.25
CA VAL A 389 11.38 3.68 3.82
C VAL A 389 10.28 3.90 4.84
N ALA A 390 9.14 4.36 4.37
CA ALA A 390 7.88 4.37 5.09
C ALA A 390 6.89 3.42 4.40
N GLY A 391 6.11 2.64 5.16
CA GLY A 391 5.20 1.70 4.53
C GLY A 391 4.31 0.94 5.49
N LYS A 392 3.34 0.22 4.93
CA LYS A 392 2.33 -0.53 5.68
C LYS A 392 2.07 -1.90 5.07
N THR A 393 2.00 -2.90 5.91
CA THR A 393 1.53 -4.25 5.55
C THR A 393 0.02 -4.32 5.54
N GLY A 394 -0.53 -5.11 4.64
CA GLY A 394 -1.94 -5.49 4.59
C GLY A 394 -2.08 -7.00 4.53
N THR A 395 -3.00 -7.52 5.32
CA THR A 395 -3.36 -8.93 5.32
C THR A 395 -4.85 -9.01 5.61
N THR A 396 -5.59 -9.77 4.83
CA THR A 396 -6.98 -10.10 5.12
C THR A 396 -7.07 -11.23 6.15
N ASP A 397 -8.17 -11.31 6.91
CA ASP A 397 -8.34 -12.27 8.03
C ASP A 397 -8.12 -13.73 7.61
N ALA A 398 -8.52 -14.09 6.41
CA ALA A 398 -8.34 -15.44 5.88
C ALA A 398 -6.98 -15.64 5.16
N TYR A 399 -6.10 -14.64 5.12
CA TYR A 399 -4.86 -14.65 4.34
C TYR A 399 -5.10 -14.85 2.82
N ASN A 400 -6.19 -14.32 2.29
CA ASN A 400 -6.50 -14.41 0.86
C ASN A 400 -5.73 -13.34 0.07
N ASP A 401 -5.53 -12.16 0.68
CA ASP A 401 -4.81 -11.04 0.12
C ASP A 401 -3.67 -10.61 1.04
N LEU A 402 -2.50 -10.44 0.45
CA LEU A 402 -1.30 -9.93 1.10
C LEU A 402 -0.84 -8.68 0.38
N TRP A 403 -0.55 -7.63 1.13
CA TRP A 403 -0.13 -6.34 0.63
C TRP A 403 1.09 -5.81 1.35
N PHE A 404 1.92 -5.10 0.63
CA PHE A 404 2.80 -4.10 1.19
C PHE A 404 2.76 -2.86 0.29
N VAL A 405 2.48 -1.72 0.89
CA VAL A 405 2.56 -0.42 0.22
C VAL A 405 3.56 0.42 0.97
N GLY A 406 4.61 0.82 0.27
CA GLY A 406 5.68 1.60 0.86
C GLY A 406 6.27 2.59 -0.14
N TYR A 407 6.95 3.58 0.39
CA TYR A 407 7.59 4.63 -0.39
C TYR A 407 8.93 5.03 0.21
N THR A 408 9.74 5.61 -0.64
CA THR A 408 10.98 6.29 -0.33
C THR A 408 10.81 7.77 -0.69
N PRO A 409 11.77 8.65 -0.43
CA PRO A 409 11.72 10.02 -0.95
C PRO A 409 11.68 10.14 -2.48
N TYR A 410 11.83 9.03 -3.23
CA TYR A 410 11.85 9.01 -4.69
C TYR A 410 10.60 8.37 -5.32
N TYR A 411 10.17 7.22 -4.82
CA TYR A 411 9.12 6.41 -5.45
C TYR A 411 8.20 5.76 -4.43
N THR A 412 6.94 5.64 -4.83
CA THR A 412 5.93 4.84 -4.11
C THR A 412 5.67 3.54 -4.86
N CYS A 413 5.64 2.42 -4.13
CA CYS A 413 5.44 1.10 -4.69
C CYS A 413 4.40 0.31 -3.89
N ALA A 414 3.39 -0.22 -4.57
CA ALA A 414 2.39 -1.13 -4.00
C ALA A 414 2.54 -2.52 -4.61
N VAL A 415 2.67 -3.55 -3.76
CA VAL A 415 2.62 -4.95 -4.15
C VAL A 415 1.40 -5.63 -3.54
N TRP A 416 0.71 -6.41 -4.36
CA TRP A 416 -0.34 -7.33 -3.95
C TRP A 416 0.07 -8.76 -4.27
N SER A 417 -0.36 -9.72 -3.45
CA SER A 417 -0.24 -11.14 -3.74
C SER A 417 -1.45 -11.91 -3.21
N GLY A 418 -1.93 -12.87 -3.99
CA GLY A 418 -3.12 -13.67 -3.66
C GLY A 418 -3.47 -14.68 -4.74
N TYR A 419 -4.51 -15.46 -4.50
CA TYR A 419 -5.09 -16.33 -5.50
C TYR A 419 -6.18 -15.60 -6.29
N ASP A 420 -6.26 -15.86 -7.59
CA ASP A 420 -7.31 -15.27 -8.47
C ASP A 420 -8.72 -15.63 -7.99
N GLY A 421 -8.90 -16.85 -7.49
CA GLY A 421 -10.16 -17.34 -6.95
C GLY A 421 -10.42 -16.99 -5.48
N ASN A 422 -9.61 -16.11 -4.89
CA ASN A 422 -9.74 -15.68 -3.49
C ASN A 422 -9.55 -16.82 -2.47
N GLN A 423 -8.75 -17.84 -2.80
CA GLN A 423 -8.38 -18.91 -1.86
C GLN A 423 -7.35 -18.40 -0.85
N LYS A 424 -7.28 -19.10 0.28
CA LYS A 424 -6.32 -18.83 1.34
C LYS A 424 -4.89 -19.16 0.90
N ILE A 425 -3.97 -18.22 1.10
CA ILE A 425 -2.54 -18.45 0.88
C ILE A 425 -2.01 -19.42 1.95
N PRO A 426 -1.27 -20.49 1.56
CA PRO A 426 -0.67 -21.43 2.49
C PRO A 426 0.23 -20.76 3.53
N GLU A 427 0.46 -21.43 4.65
CA GLU A 427 1.37 -20.95 5.71
C GLU A 427 2.84 -21.00 5.28
N GLY A 428 3.69 -20.30 6.03
CA GLY A 428 5.14 -20.28 5.79
C GLY A 428 5.55 -19.15 4.84
N ASP A 429 6.54 -19.42 4.00
CA ASP A 429 7.17 -18.43 3.11
C ASP A 429 6.19 -17.84 2.09
N ALA A 430 5.13 -18.58 1.75
CA ALA A 430 4.05 -18.09 0.90
C ALA A 430 3.37 -16.82 1.44
N ARG A 431 3.42 -16.56 2.75
CA ARG A 431 2.86 -15.35 3.37
C ARG A 431 3.83 -14.17 3.44
N ASN A 432 5.06 -14.31 2.93
CA ASN A 432 6.08 -13.28 3.02
C ASN A 432 6.70 -12.88 1.66
N PHE A 433 6.51 -13.68 0.61
CA PHE A 433 7.19 -13.46 -0.67
C PHE A 433 6.90 -12.08 -1.29
N HIS A 434 5.71 -11.53 -1.09
CA HIS A 434 5.36 -10.18 -1.55
C HIS A 434 6.29 -9.09 -0.97
N LYS A 435 6.64 -9.19 0.32
CA LYS A 435 7.57 -8.26 0.98
C LYS A 435 9.00 -8.42 0.44
N THR A 436 9.41 -9.67 0.24
CA THR A 436 10.72 -9.99 -0.37
C THR A 436 10.81 -9.45 -1.80
N LEU A 437 9.76 -9.63 -2.59
CA LEU A 437 9.68 -9.15 -3.97
C LEU A 437 9.72 -7.62 -4.01
N TRP A 438 8.93 -6.94 -3.16
CA TRP A 438 8.96 -5.49 -3.02
C TRP A 438 10.38 -4.99 -2.68
N ARG A 439 11.02 -5.58 -1.67
CA ARG A 439 12.38 -5.22 -1.25
C ARG A 439 13.40 -5.40 -2.35
N LYS A 440 13.39 -6.54 -3.06
CA LYS A 440 14.32 -6.82 -4.16
C LYS A 440 14.19 -5.79 -5.29
N VAL A 441 12.97 -5.53 -5.74
CA VAL A 441 12.70 -4.53 -6.77
C VAL A 441 13.17 -3.14 -6.34
N MET A 442 12.78 -2.69 -5.15
CA MET A 442 13.11 -1.35 -4.67
C MET A 442 14.60 -1.18 -4.37
N ASN A 443 15.30 -2.18 -3.84
CA ASN A 443 16.76 -2.12 -3.67
C ASN A 443 17.48 -1.96 -5.02
N ARG A 444 17.06 -2.68 -6.04
CA ARG A 444 17.65 -2.56 -7.38
C ARG A 444 17.40 -1.19 -8.01
N ILE A 445 16.19 -0.64 -7.85
CA ILE A 445 15.85 0.70 -8.35
C ILE A 445 16.70 1.77 -7.68
N HIS A 446 16.94 1.65 -6.36
CA HIS A 446 17.71 2.63 -5.60
C HIS A 446 19.22 2.41 -5.62
N GLN A 447 19.69 1.39 -6.35
CA GLN A 447 21.13 1.12 -6.44
C GLN A 447 21.87 2.29 -7.12
N GLY A 448 22.78 2.91 -6.37
CA GLY A 448 23.55 4.06 -6.86
C GLY A 448 22.84 5.42 -6.76
N MET A 449 21.60 5.45 -6.26
CA MET A 449 20.93 6.71 -5.92
C MET A 449 21.51 7.30 -4.62
N GLU A 450 21.47 8.61 -4.49
CA GLU A 450 21.85 9.31 -3.27
C GLU A 450 20.87 8.93 -2.14
N TYR A 451 21.41 8.65 -0.95
CA TYR A 451 20.56 8.48 0.24
C TYR A 451 19.78 9.76 0.51
N LYS A 452 18.49 9.61 0.72
CA LYS A 452 17.60 10.68 1.21
C LYS A 452 16.78 10.18 2.38
N ASP A 453 16.56 11.10 3.32
CA ASP A 453 15.61 10.95 4.38
C ASP A 453 14.33 11.72 4.05
N PHE A 454 13.25 11.49 4.79
CA PHE A 454 12.03 12.27 4.66
C PHE A 454 12.21 13.65 5.29
N GLU A 455 11.91 14.70 4.55
CA GLU A 455 12.05 16.08 5.01
C GLU A 455 10.97 16.41 6.05
N VAL A 456 11.38 17.00 7.16
CA VAL A 456 10.48 17.52 8.20
C VAL A 456 9.94 18.86 7.73
N PRO A 457 8.62 19.02 7.51
CA PRO A 457 8.06 20.29 7.06
C PRO A 457 7.99 21.32 8.20
N ASP A 458 7.85 22.59 7.81
CA ASP A 458 7.52 23.64 8.77
C ASP A 458 6.23 23.29 9.52
N GLY A 459 6.18 23.60 10.83
CA GLY A 459 4.99 23.35 11.64
C GLY A 459 4.97 21.98 12.33
N ILE A 460 6.06 21.21 12.25
CA ILE A 460 6.27 20.00 13.05
C ILE A 460 7.25 20.30 14.18
N GLU A 461 6.90 19.90 15.40
CA GLU A 461 7.76 19.93 16.56
C GLU A 461 7.91 18.52 17.15
N GLN A 462 9.09 18.22 17.69
CA GLN A 462 9.38 16.98 18.40
C GLN A 462 9.56 17.29 19.87
N ILE A 463 8.83 16.58 20.72
CA ILE A 463 8.92 16.73 22.18
C ILE A 463 8.95 15.37 22.88
N SER A 464 9.52 15.37 24.09
CA SER A 464 9.47 14.20 24.98
C SER A 464 8.06 14.05 25.58
N ILE A 465 7.52 12.83 25.51
CA ILE A 465 6.24 12.45 26.14
C ILE A 465 6.40 11.20 27.00
N CYS A 466 5.44 10.95 27.88
CA CYS A 466 5.28 9.64 28.52
C CYS A 466 4.84 8.61 27.49
N ALA A 467 5.62 7.54 27.32
CA ALA A 467 5.36 6.51 26.31
C ALA A 467 4.03 5.76 26.52
N ASP A 468 3.53 5.71 27.77
CA ASP A 468 2.30 4.97 28.10
C ASP A 468 1.04 5.83 27.96
N THR A 469 1.13 7.13 28.34
CA THR A 469 -0.04 8.02 28.39
C THR A 469 -0.12 9.03 27.24
N GLY A 470 1.00 9.24 26.51
CA GLY A 470 1.09 10.28 25.48
C GLY A 470 1.13 11.72 26.02
N LEU A 471 1.11 11.92 27.34
CA LEU A 471 1.13 13.22 28.03
C LEU A 471 2.57 13.70 28.30
N LEU A 472 2.75 14.95 28.76
CA LEU A 472 4.05 15.46 29.18
C LEU A 472 4.64 14.58 30.29
N PRO A 473 5.94 14.23 30.26
CA PRO A 473 6.49 13.27 31.20
C PRO A 473 6.73 13.89 32.57
N ARG A 474 6.61 13.08 33.61
CA ARG A 474 7.04 13.35 34.97
C ARG A 474 8.23 12.47 35.34
N VAL A 475 8.86 12.74 36.46
CA VAL A 475 9.89 11.86 37.02
C VAL A 475 9.28 10.47 37.23
N GLY A 476 9.94 9.45 36.68
CA GLY A 476 9.44 8.06 36.72
C GLY A 476 8.67 7.58 35.48
N CYS A 477 8.33 8.46 34.56
CA CYS A 477 7.73 8.04 33.28
C CYS A 477 8.73 7.31 32.39
N PRO A 478 8.29 6.26 31.65
CA PRO A 478 9.00 5.85 30.45
C PRO A 478 8.87 6.97 29.42
N VAL A 479 9.97 7.50 28.93
CA VAL A 479 10.00 8.67 28.05
C VAL A 479 10.29 8.23 26.63
N THR A 480 9.57 8.82 25.67
CA THR A 480 9.82 8.69 24.22
C THR A 480 9.68 10.04 23.55
N GLU A 481 10.36 10.21 22.41
CA GLU A 481 10.18 11.38 21.56
C GLU A 481 9.00 11.16 20.60
N GLU A 482 8.18 12.20 20.41
CA GLU A 482 7.05 12.16 19.48
C GLU A 482 6.91 13.47 18.72
N TYR A 483 6.45 13.35 17.45
CA TYR A 483 6.21 14.49 16.55
C TYR A 483 4.77 14.99 16.64
N PHE A 484 4.61 16.31 16.61
CA PHE A 484 3.33 16.99 16.68
C PHE A 484 3.20 18.09 15.62
N ASP A 485 2.00 18.31 15.10
CA ASP A 485 1.63 19.54 14.41
C ASP A 485 1.62 20.67 15.47
N VAL A 486 2.21 21.83 15.18
CA VAL A 486 2.28 22.96 16.10
C VAL A 486 0.87 23.30 16.59
N GLY A 487 0.73 23.37 17.94
CA GLY A 487 -0.53 23.64 18.62
C GLY A 487 -1.38 22.40 18.96
N THR A 488 -0.90 21.18 18.61
CA THR A 488 -1.55 19.91 19.03
C THR A 488 -0.79 19.17 20.12
N MET A 489 0.32 19.72 20.62
CA MET A 489 1.11 19.13 21.69
C MET A 489 0.30 18.99 22.98
N PRO A 490 0.52 17.93 23.78
CA PRO A 490 -0.11 17.79 25.09
C PRO A 490 0.30 18.94 26.01
N THR A 491 -0.65 19.45 26.78
CA THR A 491 -0.41 20.49 27.82
C THR A 491 -0.51 19.92 29.23
N GLU A 492 -1.02 18.70 29.35
CA GLU A 492 -1.19 18.01 30.62
C GLU A 492 0.00 17.08 30.88
N TYR A 493 0.34 16.91 32.14
CA TYR A 493 1.38 15.99 32.60
C TYR A 493 0.79 14.62 32.91
N CYS A 494 1.61 13.58 32.71
CA CYS A 494 1.27 12.21 33.07
C CYS A 494 0.81 12.13 34.54
N ASP A 495 -0.31 11.45 34.75
CA ASP A 495 -0.96 11.23 36.04
C ASP A 495 -0.77 9.80 36.58
N GLN A 496 -0.14 8.91 35.78
CA GLN A 496 0.05 7.51 36.13
C GLN A 496 1.41 7.20 36.74
N HIS A 497 2.44 7.98 36.41
CA HIS A 497 3.82 7.75 36.84
C HIS A 497 4.33 8.99 37.59
N PHE A 498 4.04 9.08 38.85
CA PHE A 498 4.73 10.04 39.73
C PHE A 498 5.04 9.35 41.06
N TYR A 499 6.26 9.55 41.53
CA TYR A 499 6.56 9.21 42.88
C TYR A 499 6.03 10.36 43.75
N GLU A 500 5.16 10.10 44.72
CA GLU A 500 4.97 11.00 45.83
C GLU A 500 6.33 11.14 46.50
N TYR A 501 6.86 12.34 46.48
CA TYR A 501 8.08 12.65 47.20
C TYR A 501 7.76 12.50 48.70
N ASP A 502 8.25 11.42 49.31
CA ASP A 502 8.09 11.18 50.74
C ASP A 502 9.06 12.10 51.49
N GLU A 503 8.56 13.30 51.88
CA GLU A 503 9.32 14.27 52.69
C GLU A 503 9.86 13.66 54.01
N SER A 504 9.44 12.45 54.40
CA SER A 504 9.89 11.78 55.60
C SER A 504 11.26 11.11 55.48
N GLN A 505 11.86 11.07 54.30
CA GLN A 505 13.20 10.49 54.08
C GLN A 505 14.33 11.51 54.03
N ASP A 506 14.05 12.83 54.11
CA ASP A 506 15.07 13.87 54.11
C ASP A 506 15.64 14.22 55.53
N GLU A 507 15.20 13.53 56.58
CA GLU A 507 15.70 13.82 57.95
C GLU A 507 17.11 13.26 58.25
N ASP A 508 17.74 12.47 57.34
CA ASP A 508 19.04 11.84 57.61
C ASP A 508 20.18 12.21 56.63
N MET A 509 20.04 13.27 55.82
CA MET A 509 21.19 13.80 55.08
C MET A 509 21.74 15.05 55.78
N GLU A 510 22.52 14.85 56.85
CA GLU A 510 23.46 15.87 57.29
C GLU A 510 24.42 16.17 56.11
N ILE A 511 24.23 17.32 55.48
CA ILE A 511 25.18 17.87 54.51
C ILE A 511 26.40 18.28 55.32
N SER A 512 27.48 17.51 55.33
CA SER A 512 28.78 17.94 55.77
C SER A 512 29.26 19.04 54.82
N ASP A 513 29.17 20.26 55.31
CA ASP A 513 29.59 21.49 54.65
C ASP A 513 31.14 21.58 54.68
N GLU A 514 31.84 20.84 53.87
CA GLU A 514 33.31 20.93 53.72
C GLU A 514 33.75 21.64 52.41
N ASN A 515 32.92 22.46 51.80
CA ASN A 515 33.37 23.35 50.71
C ASN A 515 32.49 24.61 50.58
N ALA A 516 32.33 25.32 51.71
CA ALA A 516 31.81 26.68 51.66
C ALA A 516 32.93 27.65 51.29
N THR A 517 32.94 28.11 50.05
CA THR A 517 33.70 29.32 49.66
C THR A 517 33.03 30.53 50.31
N PRO A 518 33.77 31.38 51.05
CA PRO A 518 33.18 32.53 51.76
C PRO A 518 32.74 33.59 50.73
N THR A 519 31.48 34.01 50.84
CA THR A 519 30.94 35.21 50.19
C THR A 519 31.73 36.45 50.64
N PRO A 520 32.10 37.36 49.73
CA PRO A 520 32.75 38.62 50.12
C PRO A 520 31.79 39.56 50.86
N ASP A 521 32.28 40.13 51.97
CA ASP A 521 31.65 41.18 52.73
C ASP A 521 31.45 42.45 51.87
N PRO A 522 30.29 43.10 51.85
CA PRO A 522 30.04 44.29 51.05
C PRO A 522 30.61 45.62 51.53
N GLU A 523 31.48 45.63 52.52
CA GLU A 523 31.99 46.90 53.13
C GLU A 523 33.51 47.14 52.98
N ASN A 524 34.16 46.81 51.86
CA ASN A 524 35.45 47.48 51.63
C ASN A 524 35.89 47.47 50.16
N PRO A 525 35.67 48.57 49.37
CA PRO A 525 36.25 48.73 48.06
C PRO A 525 37.51 49.59 48.24
N ASP A 526 38.71 49.00 48.28
CA ASP A 526 39.99 49.62 47.87
C ASP A 526 41.19 48.90 48.53
N GLY A 527 42.12 48.46 47.74
CA GLY A 527 43.39 47.94 48.23
C GLY A 527 44.26 47.34 47.15
N THR A 528 44.91 48.23 46.48
CA THR A 528 45.95 48.02 45.47
C THR A 528 47.20 47.32 46.03
N ASP A 529 47.86 46.58 45.09
CA ASP A 529 49.31 46.51 44.86
C ASP A 529 50.18 45.41 45.46
N ASN A 530 50.94 44.89 44.55
CA ASN A 530 52.33 44.47 44.51
C ASN A 530 52.73 43.01 44.73
N ALA A 531 53.07 42.38 43.65
CA ALA A 531 54.39 42.07 43.11
C ALA A 531 55.38 41.23 43.93
N ASP A 532 55.97 40.33 43.22
CA ASP A 532 57.24 39.61 43.35
C ASP A 532 57.17 38.18 43.89
N GLY A 533 57.65 37.20 43.18
CA GLY A 533 58.86 37.08 42.44
C GLY A 533 59.32 35.63 42.55
N SER A 534 59.87 35.12 41.45
CA SER A 534 60.79 33.97 41.37
C SER A 534 60.22 32.55 41.73
N GLY A 535 60.34 31.55 40.95
CA GLY A 535 61.41 31.12 40.06
C GLY A 535 61.62 29.62 40.32
N GLY A 536 61.83 28.87 39.26
CA GLY A 536 62.38 27.51 39.37
C GLY A 536 61.56 26.43 38.66
N ASP A 537 61.79 26.23 37.43
CA ASP A 537 62.63 25.31 36.67
C ASP A 537 62.54 23.82 37.09
N GLY A 538 62.32 22.97 36.06
CA GLY A 538 62.68 21.54 36.22
C GLY A 538 61.85 20.58 35.33
N THR A 539 62.14 20.54 34.02
CA THR A 539 62.43 19.34 33.17
C THR A 539 61.71 18.03 33.56
N GLY A 540 60.97 17.38 32.68
CA GLY A 540 61.58 16.54 31.66
C GLY A 540 60.88 15.18 31.63
N GLY A 541 60.63 14.65 30.50
CA GLY A 541 60.71 13.21 30.25
C GLY A 541 59.46 12.53 29.69
N ASP A 542 59.46 12.46 28.43
CA ASP A 542 59.24 11.34 27.53
C ASP A 542 58.58 10.03 28.01
N GLY A 543 57.77 9.50 27.10
CA GLY A 543 57.86 8.06 26.85
C GLY A 543 56.59 7.29 26.66
N THR A 544 56.27 7.14 25.52
CA THR A 544 55.71 6.14 24.61
C THR A 544 54.21 6.16 24.41
#